data_6f89cb45587e18d16b0b95283a96ac4f
#
_entry.id   6f89cb45587e18d16b0b95283a96ac4f
#
_cell.length_a   1.000
_cell.length_b   1.000
_cell.length_c   1.000
_cell.angle_alpha   90.00
_cell.angle_beta   90.00
_cell.angle_gamma   90.00
#
_symmetry.space_group_name_H-M   'P 1'
#
loop_
_entity.id
_entity.type
_entity.pdbx_description
1 polymer ?
#
loop_
_entity_poly.entity_id
_entity_poly.type
_entity_poly.pdbx_seq_one_letter_code
_entity_poly.pdbx_strand_id
1 'polypeptide(L)'
;MLLKALCECSGAPGGEKEVRQYIAAELERIGCPYEIDNLGNVIAHHPGKSGKQKVLFAAHMDEPALMICDVTERGFLRFKAVGTRVTPRQLSSRTVRVGENVMGVVGFAPYHMMRITDEQKRRSAENQHIDIAAESKERALERIQIGDYAVVDSPFIEMGENCKGRAMDSRLGCCAVLELLREAPDKAFDVVFTTMYEVGQRGMEVAAYTQQPDLVVSIGAVPATDIPGSLNKEGRVELGQGVCMALTDAGFAYPRNTVEAWSKAAKEAGIKSRVVQYAPDAAQAGYAALCRNGALALSLLIPCRTPAAPAGIMKKSDLNEAVAMLKLIAEKC
;
A
#
# COMPACT_ATOMS: atom_id res chain seq x y z
N MET A 1 -7.39 4.64 16.42
CA MET A 1 -7.11 5.34 15.14
C MET A 1 -7.08 4.28 14.04
N LEU A 2 -7.89 4.45 12.98
CA LEU A 2 -8.06 3.48 11.90
C LEU A 2 -6.72 3.09 11.23
N LEU A 3 -5.89 4.07 10.89
CA LEU A 3 -4.58 3.84 10.27
C LEU A 3 -3.67 2.95 11.13
N LYS A 4 -3.68 3.12 12.47
CA LYS A 4 -2.90 2.29 13.38
C LYS A 4 -3.29 0.82 13.23
N ALA A 5 -4.57 0.50 13.31
CA ALA A 5 -5.06 -0.87 13.22
C ALA A 5 -4.75 -1.50 11.84
N LEU A 6 -4.93 -0.72 10.75
CA LEU A 6 -4.53 -1.17 9.40
C LEU A 6 -3.03 -1.47 9.31
N CYS A 7 -2.17 -0.64 9.89
CA CYS A 7 -0.71 -0.87 9.91
C CYS A 7 -0.31 -2.10 10.74
N GLU A 8 -1.11 -2.52 11.70
CA GLU A 8 -0.86 -3.69 12.54
C GLU A 8 -1.27 -5.00 11.84
N CYS A 9 -2.22 -4.95 10.89
CA CYS A 9 -2.62 -6.11 10.09
C CYS A 9 -1.55 -6.50 9.07
N SER A 10 -1.24 -7.79 8.93
CA SER A 10 -0.41 -8.29 7.84
C SER A 10 -1.21 -8.47 6.55
N GLY A 11 -0.52 -8.36 5.40
CA GLY A 11 -1.16 -8.48 4.10
C GLY A 11 -0.12 -8.73 3.02
N ALA A 12 0.49 -9.92 2.99
CA ALA A 12 1.35 -10.33 1.88
C ALA A 12 0.52 -10.51 0.60
N PRO A 13 1.11 -10.34 -0.61
CA PRO A 13 0.42 -10.61 -1.87
C PRO A 13 -0.13 -12.05 -1.92
N GLY A 14 -1.44 -12.22 -2.10
CA GLY A 14 -2.13 -13.50 -2.01
C GLY A 14 -2.37 -14.01 -0.58
N GLY A 15 -1.90 -13.28 0.43
CA GLY A 15 -2.07 -13.56 1.86
C GLY A 15 -2.71 -12.40 2.62
N GLU A 16 -3.59 -11.63 1.98
CA GLU A 16 -4.21 -10.41 2.54
C GLU A 16 -5.33 -10.69 3.57
N LYS A 17 -5.46 -11.92 4.04
CA LYS A 17 -6.58 -12.36 4.90
C LYS A 17 -6.81 -11.45 6.11
N GLU A 18 -5.77 -11.10 6.85
CA GLU A 18 -5.89 -10.32 8.09
C GLU A 18 -6.38 -8.88 7.82
N VAL A 19 -5.74 -8.18 6.89
CA VAL A 19 -6.15 -6.82 6.50
C VAL A 19 -7.53 -6.82 5.85
N ARG A 20 -7.86 -7.81 5.03
CA ARG A 20 -9.18 -7.98 4.42
C ARG A 20 -10.27 -8.15 5.47
N GLN A 21 -10.05 -9.01 6.47
CA GLN A 21 -11.00 -9.21 7.57
C GLN A 21 -11.21 -7.94 8.38
N TYR A 22 -10.15 -7.17 8.63
CA TYR A 22 -10.27 -5.89 9.31
C TYR A 22 -11.09 -4.89 8.49
N ILE A 23 -10.82 -4.77 7.19
CA ILE A 23 -11.60 -3.89 6.29
C ILE A 23 -13.07 -4.32 6.23
N ALA A 24 -13.36 -5.61 6.09
CA ALA A 24 -14.71 -6.15 6.10
C ALA A 24 -15.47 -5.80 7.39
N ALA A 25 -14.84 -6.00 8.55
CA ALA A 25 -15.41 -5.62 9.84
C ALA A 25 -15.69 -4.10 9.96
N GLU A 26 -14.83 -3.25 9.40
CA GLU A 26 -15.06 -1.81 9.35
C GLU A 26 -16.24 -1.45 8.42
N LEU A 27 -16.38 -2.12 7.27
CA LEU A 27 -17.52 -1.93 6.36
C LEU A 27 -18.84 -2.36 7.02
N GLU A 28 -18.85 -3.47 7.75
CA GLU A 28 -20.02 -3.90 8.55
C GLU A 28 -20.38 -2.87 9.62
N ARG A 29 -19.38 -2.31 10.31
CA ARG A 29 -19.59 -1.27 11.33
C ARG A 29 -20.14 0.05 10.76
N ILE A 30 -19.76 0.39 9.54
CA ILE A 30 -20.28 1.55 8.79
C ILE A 30 -21.69 1.25 8.24
N GLY A 31 -22.05 -0.02 8.06
CA GLY A 31 -23.27 -0.44 7.39
C GLY A 31 -23.17 -0.33 5.85
N CYS A 32 -21.97 -0.36 5.29
CA CYS A 32 -21.77 -0.30 3.86
C CYS A 32 -21.82 -1.71 3.26
N PRO A 33 -22.72 -1.99 2.30
CA PRO A 33 -22.76 -3.28 1.60
C PRO A 33 -21.44 -3.54 0.85
N TYR A 34 -20.97 -4.77 0.92
CA TYR A 34 -19.77 -5.19 0.21
C TYR A 34 -19.85 -6.66 -0.24
N GLU A 35 -18.99 -7.00 -1.19
CA GLU A 35 -18.74 -8.37 -1.62
C GLU A 35 -17.23 -8.65 -1.68
N ILE A 36 -16.86 -9.92 -1.66
CA ILE A 36 -15.47 -10.37 -1.83
C ILE A 36 -15.42 -11.24 -3.08
N ASP A 37 -14.63 -10.85 -4.05
CA ASP A 37 -14.47 -11.62 -5.28
C ASP A 37 -13.56 -12.85 -5.12
N ASN A 38 -13.41 -13.64 -6.19
CA ASN A 38 -12.60 -14.86 -6.18
C ASN A 38 -11.10 -14.63 -5.98
N LEU A 39 -10.59 -13.43 -6.25
CA LEU A 39 -9.21 -13.06 -5.96
C LEU A 39 -9.02 -12.53 -4.54
N GLY A 40 -10.13 -12.26 -3.84
CA GLY A 40 -10.13 -11.71 -2.50
C GLY A 40 -10.12 -10.17 -2.45
N ASN A 41 -10.39 -9.47 -3.56
CA ASN A 41 -10.70 -8.04 -3.50
C ASN A 41 -11.96 -7.83 -2.67
N VAL A 42 -12.00 -6.74 -1.90
CA VAL A 42 -13.22 -6.29 -1.21
C VAL A 42 -13.82 -5.15 -2.02
N ILE A 43 -15.03 -5.34 -2.51
CA ILE A 43 -15.75 -4.36 -3.31
C ILE A 43 -16.92 -3.85 -2.47
N ALA A 44 -16.89 -2.57 -2.11
CA ALA A 44 -17.92 -1.93 -1.32
C ALA A 44 -18.76 -0.99 -2.20
N HIS A 45 -20.07 -1.00 -1.99
CA HIS A 45 -21.06 -0.24 -2.74
C HIS A 45 -21.67 0.82 -1.85
N HIS A 46 -21.14 2.07 -1.93
CA HIS A 46 -21.72 3.17 -1.17
C HIS A 46 -23.07 3.58 -1.78
N PRO A 47 -24.18 3.46 -1.03
CA PRO A 47 -25.50 3.85 -1.53
C PRO A 47 -25.61 5.37 -1.56
N GLY A 48 -26.34 5.90 -2.55
CA GLY A 48 -26.56 7.33 -2.66
C GLY A 48 -27.35 7.66 -3.92
N LYS A 49 -27.48 8.94 -4.21
CA LYS A 49 -28.08 9.42 -5.44
C LYS A 49 -27.14 9.12 -6.61
N SER A 50 -27.66 8.59 -7.70
CA SER A 50 -26.88 8.35 -8.92
C SER A 50 -26.18 9.62 -9.40
N GLY A 51 -24.89 9.53 -9.62
CA GLY A 51 -24.07 10.57 -10.21
C GLY A 51 -24.17 10.59 -11.74
N LYS A 52 -23.43 11.49 -12.36
CA LYS A 52 -23.29 11.56 -13.82
C LYS A 52 -22.32 10.49 -14.35
N GLN A 53 -21.42 10.03 -13.51
CA GLN A 53 -20.38 9.07 -13.83
C GLN A 53 -20.34 7.98 -12.75
N LYS A 54 -20.06 6.75 -13.16
CA LYS A 54 -19.78 5.66 -12.23
C LYS A 54 -18.33 5.76 -11.75
N VAL A 55 -18.13 6.14 -10.49
CA VAL A 55 -16.81 6.32 -9.90
C VAL A 55 -16.41 5.07 -9.13
N LEU A 56 -15.16 4.62 -9.35
CA LEU A 56 -14.52 3.57 -8.59
C LEU A 56 -13.29 4.13 -7.86
N PHE A 57 -13.34 4.18 -6.54
CA PHE A 57 -12.17 4.47 -5.71
C PHE A 57 -11.39 3.19 -5.43
N ALA A 58 -10.08 3.21 -5.59
CA ALA A 58 -9.24 2.02 -5.48
C ALA A 58 -8.04 2.23 -4.54
N ALA A 59 -7.86 1.31 -3.60
CA ALA A 59 -6.69 1.23 -2.74
C ALA A 59 -6.22 -0.23 -2.63
N HIS A 60 -4.91 -0.49 -2.58
CA HIS A 60 -4.43 -1.86 -2.43
C HIS A 60 -4.26 -2.26 -0.97
N MET A 61 -4.47 -3.55 -0.69
CA MET A 61 -4.38 -4.12 0.65
C MET A 61 -3.01 -4.73 0.94
N ASP A 62 -2.26 -5.12 -0.08
CA ASP A 62 -1.04 -5.87 0.12
C ASP A 62 0.18 -5.00 0.41
N GLU A 63 1.20 -5.63 0.93
CA GLU A 63 2.50 -5.07 1.27
C GLU A 63 3.61 -6.03 0.87
N PRO A 64 4.84 -5.55 0.58
CA PRO A 64 5.97 -6.45 0.33
C PRO A 64 6.21 -7.40 1.49
N ALA A 65 6.47 -8.69 1.19
CA ALA A 65 6.61 -9.73 2.17
C ALA A 65 7.76 -10.70 1.83
N LEU A 66 8.06 -11.61 2.74
CA LEU A 66 9.05 -12.67 2.58
C LEU A 66 8.33 -14.03 2.62
N MET A 67 8.33 -14.79 1.55
CA MET A 67 7.75 -16.13 1.53
C MET A 67 8.80 -17.15 1.99
N ILE A 68 8.45 -17.96 2.98
CA ILE A 68 9.31 -19.04 3.46
C ILE A 68 9.38 -20.15 2.42
N CYS A 69 10.57 -20.44 1.93
CA CYS A 69 10.78 -21.42 0.87
C CYS A 69 11.51 -22.69 1.31
N ASP A 70 12.23 -22.65 2.44
CA ASP A 70 12.96 -23.79 2.99
C ASP A 70 13.30 -23.58 4.47
N VAL A 71 13.62 -24.66 5.18
CA VAL A 71 14.11 -24.65 6.56
C VAL A 71 15.40 -25.46 6.63
N THR A 72 16.46 -24.85 7.14
CA THR A 72 17.75 -25.54 7.32
C THR A 72 17.69 -26.58 8.46
N GLU A 73 18.61 -27.54 8.47
CA GLU A 73 18.72 -28.55 9.55
C GLU A 73 18.86 -27.94 10.96
N ARG A 74 19.35 -26.71 11.04
CA ARG A 74 19.49 -25.95 12.30
C ARG A 74 18.27 -25.07 12.62
N GLY A 75 17.15 -25.20 11.89
CA GLY A 75 15.92 -24.46 12.16
C GLY A 75 15.87 -23.02 11.60
N PHE A 76 16.87 -22.53 10.86
CA PHE A 76 16.80 -21.23 10.20
C PHE A 76 15.91 -21.29 8.97
N LEU A 77 15.06 -20.27 8.78
CA LEU A 77 14.16 -20.20 7.64
C LEU A 77 14.85 -19.49 6.46
N ARG A 78 14.77 -20.10 5.29
CA ARG A 78 15.12 -19.46 4.01
C ARG A 78 13.89 -18.84 3.41
N PHE A 79 14.03 -17.69 2.77
CA PHE A 79 12.92 -16.95 2.21
C PHE A 79 13.25 -16.40 0.81
N LYS A 80 12.17 -16.05 0.09
CA LYS A 80 12.22 -15.21 -1.11
C LYS A 80 11.37 -13.96 -0.88
N ALA A 81 11.87 -12.82 -1.34
CA ALA A 81 11.08 -11.60 -1.34
C ALA A 81 9.94 -11.72 -2.37
N VAL A 82 8.73 -11.34 -1.95
CA VAL A 82 7.52 -11.25 -2.78
C VAL A 82 7.06 -9.80 -2.74
N GLY A 83 6.86 -9.23 -3.92
CA GLY A 83 6.59 -7.81 -4.10
C GLY A 83 7.81 -7.02 -4.54
N THR A 84 7.58 -5.75 -4.81
CA THR A 84 8.60 -4.80 -5.27
C THR A 84 9.29 -4.13 -4.07
N ARG A 85 10.50 -3.62 -4.28
CA ARG A 85 11.18 -2.72 -3.32
C ARG A 85 11.66 -3.33 -1.99
N VAL A 86 11.63 -4.65 -1.81
CA VAL A 86 12.29 -5.31 -0.68
C VAL A 86 13.76 -5.45 -0.95
N THR A 87 14.60 -4.76 -0.20
CA THR A 87 16.06 -4.88 -0.35
C THR A 87 16.69 -5.58 0.87
N PRO A 88 17.75 -6.40 0.67
CA PRO A 88 18.44 -7.06 1.78
C PRO A 88 18.92 -6.09 2.86
N ARG A 89 19.30 -4.86 2.46
CA ARG A 89 19.75 -3.82 3.40
C ARG A 89 18.63 -3.36 4.34
N GLN A 90 17.39 -3.28 3.86
CA GLN A 90 16.24 -2.89 4.67
C GLN A 90 15.82 -3.98 5.65
N LEU A 91 16.10 -5.25 5.33
CA LEU A 91 15.72 -6.42 6.12
C LEU A 91 16.68 -6.75 7.25
N SER A 92 17.97 -6.43 7.10
CA SER A 92 19.02 -6.81 8.05
C SER A 92 18.68 -6.40 9.48
N SER A 93 18.71 -7.35 10.40
CA SER A 93 18.42 -7.18 11.83
C SER A 93 16.99 -6.69 12.13
N ARG A 94 16.06 -6.87 11.21
CA ARG A 94 14.65 -6.55 11.45
C ARG A 94 13.94 -7.72 12.13
N THR A 95 13.07 -7.37 13.06
CA THR A 95 12.07 -8.29 13.58
C THR A 95 11.01 -8.55 12.52
N VAL A 96 10.59 -9.79 12.37
CA VAL A 96 9.55 -10.19 11.44
C VAL A 96 8.52 -11.07 12.15
N ARG A 97 7.28 -11.01 11.70
CA ARG A 97 6.21 -11.93 12.09
C ARG A 97 5.99 -12.91 10.95
N VAL A 98 6.22 -14.20 11.21
CA VAL A 98 6.04 -15.32 10.28
C VAL A 98 4.69 -15.97 10.54
N GLY A 99 3.88 -16.14 9.50
CA GLY A 99 2.52 -16.66 9.64
C GLY A 99 1.68 -15.78 10.57
N GLU A 100 0.90 -16.40 11.43
CA GLU A 100 0.00 -15.66 12.34
C GLU A 100 0.75 -15.06 13.54
N ASN A 101 1.65 -15.83 14.21
CA ASN A 101 2.16 -15.45 15.53
C ASN A 101 3.62 -15.78 15.80
N VAL A 102 4.40 -16.27 14.83
CA VAL A 102 5.80 -16.64 15.08
C VAL A 102 6.70 -15.44 14.86
N MET A 103 7.35 -14.99 15.94
CA MET A 103 8.34 -13.91 15.83
C MET A 103 9.71 -14.46 15.44
N GLY A 104 10.41 -13.71 14.59
CA GLY A 104 11.76 -14.02 14.18
C GLY A 104 12.58 -12.76 13.91
N VAL A 105 13.86 -12.96 13.67
CA VAL A 105 14.79 -11.87 13.31
C VAL A 105 15.50 -12.22 12.01
N VAL A 106 15.58 -11.26 11.08
CA VAL A 106 16.35 -11.44 9.85
C VAL A 106 17.83 -11.31 10.15
N GLY A 107 18.54 -12.43 10.05
CA GLY A 107 19.98 -12.55 10.29
C GLY A 107 20.78 -12.65 8.99
N PHE A 108 22.07 -12.40 9.10
CA PHE A 108 23.06 -12.58 8.04
C PHE A 108 24.42 -12.93 8.65
N ALA A 109 25.32 -13.50 7.85
CA ALA A 109 26.66 -13.82 8.33
C ALA A 109 27.43 -12.56 8.75
N PRO A 110 28.03 -12.51 9.97
CA PRO A 110 28.79 -11.36 10.43
C PRO A 110 29.97 -11.02 9.51
N TYR A 111 30.30 -9.75 9.41
CA TYR A 111 31.34 -9.23 8.50
C TYR A 111 32.68 -9.96 8.64
N HIS A 112 33.13 -10.16 9.85
CA HIS A 112 34.42 -10.79 10.16
C HIS A 112 34.49 -12.29 9.83
N MET A 113 33.33 -12.93 9.56
CA MET A 113 33.25 -14.34 9.14
C MET A 113 33.14 -14.48 7.62
N MET A 114 33.02 -13.38 6.88
CA MET A 114 32.92 -13.39 5.42
C MET A 114 34.27 -13.11 4.76
N ARG A 115 34.57 -13.77 3.64
CA ARG A 115 35.75 -13.41 2.84
C ARG A 115 35.52 -12.10 2.11
N ILE A 116 36.57 -11.31 1.90
CA ILE A 116 36.52 -9.99 1.19
C ILE A 116 35.85 -10.12 -0.19
N THR A 117 36.08 -11.23 -0.88
CA THR A 117 35.47 -11.56 -2.18
C THR A 117 33.95 -11.74 -2.14
N ASP A 118 33.37 -11.89 -0.96
CA ASP A 118 31.91 -12.13 -0.77
C ASP A 118 31.13 -10.83 -0.51
N GLU A 119 31.76 -9.67 -0.68
CA GLU A 119 31.11 -8.37 -0.41
C GLU A 119 29.87 -8.13 -1.30
N GLN A 120 29.89 -8.58 -2.53
CA GLN A 120 28.71 -8.53 -3.41
C GLN A 120 27.64 -9.52 -2.97
N LYS A 121 28.01 -10.69 -2.43
CA LYS A 121 27.08 -11.69 -1.90
C LYS A 121 26.36 -11.23 -0.62
N ARG A 122 26.99 -10.34 0.16
CA ARG A 122 26.34 -9.75 1.36
C ARG A 122 25.03 -9.02 1.07
N ARG A 123 24.92 -8.48 -0.15
CA ARG A 123 23.76 -7.69 -0.56
C ARG A 123 22.67 -8.55 -1.17
N SER A 124 22.85 -9.88 -1.24
CA SER A 124 21.85 -10.81 -1.76
C SER A 124 20.92 -11.27 -0.62
N ALA A 125 19.61 -11.27 -0.87
CA ALA A 125 18.62 -11.86 0.03
C ALA A 125 18.87 -13.37 0.26
N GLU A 126 19.54 -14.04 -0.66
CA GLU A 126 19.91 -15.48 -0.57
C GLU A 126 20.85 -15.79 0.61
N ASN A 127 21.62 -14.80 1.09
CA ASN A 127 22.53 -14.96 2.24
C ASN A 127 21.90 -14.52 3.57
N GLN A 128 20.64 -14.12 3.55
CA GLN A 128 19.87 -13.81 4.74
C GLN A 128 19.02 -15.03 5.13
N HIS A 129 18.67 -15.10 6.40
CA HIS A 129 17.79 -16.11 6.96
C HIS A 129 16.92 -15.46 8.03
N ILE A 130 15.81 -16.10 8.37
CA ILE A 130 15.01 -15.72 9.54
C ILE A 130 15.32 -16.72 10.66
N ASP A 131 15.70 -16.20 11.79
CA ASP A 131 15.90 -16.95 13.03
C ASP A 131 14.64 -16.82 13.90
N ILE A 132 13.99 -17.94 14.14
CA ILE A 132 12.81 -18.06 15.03
C ILE A 132 13.14 -18.78 16.34
N ALA A 133 14.42 -18.87 16.68
CA ALA A 133 14.95 -19.60 17.83
C ALA A 133 14.50 -21.07 17.86
N ALA A 134 14.51 -21.74 16.72
CA ALA A 134 14.28 -23.17 16.61
C ALA A 134 15.62 -23.92 16.61
N GLU A 135 15.72 -25.02 17.36
CA GLU A 135 16.96 -25.78 17.51
C GLU A 135 17.18 -26.77 16.38
N SER A 136 16.12 -27.14 15.64
CA SER A 136 16.16 -28.03 14.49
C SER A 136 15.07 -27.73 13.47
N LYS A 137 15.18 -28.35 12.31
CA LYS A 137 14.21 -28.27 11.21
C LYS A 137 12.82 -28.72 11.66
N GLU A 138 12.75 -29.84 12.38
CA GLU A 138 11.49 -30.40 12.87
C GLU A 138 10.81 -29.41 13.82
N ARG A 139 11.57 -28.84 14.77
CA ARG A 139 11.05 -27.84 15.71
C ARG A 139 10.57 -26.56 15.02
N ALA A 140 11.23 -26.14 13.95
CA ALA A 140 10.77 -25.02 13.16
C ALA A 140 9.45 -25.35 12.45
N LEU A 141 9.35 -26.53 11.81
CA LEU A 141 8.17 -26.98 11.07
C LEU A 141 6.96 -27.30 11.96
N GLU A 142 7.15 -27.48 13.28
CA GLU A 142 6.04 -27.52 14.25
C GLU A 142 5.34 -26.16 14.41
N ARG A 143 6.02 -25.06 14.05
CA ARG A 143 5.57 -23.68 14.30
C ARG A 143 5.20 -22.92 13.03
N ILE A 144 5.78 -23.30 11.88
CA ILE A 144 5.57 -22.65 10.58
C ILE A 144 5.43 -23.70 9.46
N GLN A 145 4.93 -23.26 8.32
CA GLN A 145 4.84 -24.08 7.11
C GLN A 145 5.64 -23.43 5.97
N ILE A 146 6.15 -24.27 5.05
CA ILE A 146 6.70 -23.79 3.79
C ILE A 146 5.56 -23.12 3.01
N GLY A 147 5.81 -21.90 2.50
CA GLY A 147 4.80 -21.06 1.89
C GLY A 147 4.21 -20.00 2.82
N ASP A 148 4.46 -20.07 4.14
CA ASP A 148 4.09 -18.98 5.05
C ASP A 148 4.81 -17.68 4.65
N TYR A 149 4.13 -16.57 4.91
CA TYR A 149 4.71 -15.25 4.72
C TYR A 149 5.28 -14.70 6.03
N ALA A 150 6.39 -13.99 5.91
CA ALA A 150 6.92 -13.16 6.96
C ALA A 150 6.82 -11.68 6.55
N VAL A 151 6.30 -10.85 7.43
CA VAL A 151 6.22 -9.39 7.27
C VAL A 151 7.08 -8.72 8.32
N VAL A 152 7.67 -7.56 8.00
CA VAL A 152 8.49 -6.83 8.98
C VAL A 152 7.59 -6.34 10.11
N ASP A 153 7.93 -6.68 11.34
CA ASP A 153 7.29 -6.14 12.52
C ASP A 153 7.85 -4.75 12.84
N SER A 154 6.98 -3.74 12.75
CA SER A 154 7.35 -2.34 12.98
C SER A 154 6.18 -1.60 13.61
N PRO A 155 6.22 -1.34 14.92
CA PRO A 155 5.09 -0.78 15.66
C PRO A 155 4.68 0.59 15.13
N PHE A 156 3.38 0.87 15.17
CA PHE A 156 2.86 2.19 14.85
C PHE A 156 3.22 3.17 15.98
N ILE A 157 3.72 4.35 15.62
CA ILE A 157 4.14 5.39 16.58
C ILE A 157 3.55 6.74 16.16
N GLU A 158 2.86 7.41 17.09
CA GLU A 158 2.46 8.80 16.92
C GLU A 158 3.59 9.73 17.37
N MET A 159 3.92 10.72 16.53
CA MET A 159 4.98 11.69 16.75
C MET A 159 4.42 13.12 16.52
N GLY A 160 3.54 13.57 17.41
CA GLY A 160 2.82 14.83 17.26
C GLY A 160 1.92 14.82 16.02
N GLU A 161 2.19 15.75 15.07
CA GLU A 161 1.45 15.86 13.81
C GLU A 161 1.79 14.75 12.79
N ASN A 162 2.86 14.01 13.03
CA ASN A 162 3.30 12.92 12.17
C ASN A 162 2.99 11.58 12.81
N CYS A 163 2.99 10.53 12.00
CA CYS A 163 2.98 9.17 12.49
C CYS A 163 3.91 8.28 11.63
N LYS A 164 4.43 7.24 12.27
CA LYS A 164 5.27 6.21 11.68
C LYS A 164 4.53 4.88 11.71
N GLY A 165 4.55 4.17 10.61
CA GLY A 165 4.01 2.81 10.51
C GLY A 165 4.68 2.01 9.41
N ARG A 166 4.38 0.71 9.36
CA ARG A 166 4.74 -0.15 8.23
C ARG A 166 3.67 -0.11 7.16
N ALA A 167 3.98 -0.56 5.95
CA ALA A 167 3.06 -0.68 4.82
C ALA A 167 2.29 0.62 4.52
N MET A 168 2.91 1.79 4.75
CA MET A 168 2.24 3.09 4.59
C MET A 168 1.77 3.34 3.16
N ASP A 169 2.43 2.75 2.15
CA ASP A 169 2.03 2.89 0.75
C ASP A 169 0.62 2.34 0.47
N SER A 170 0.25 1.23 1.11
CA SER A 170 -1.09 0.64 0.97
C SER A 170 -2.07 1.12 2.04
N ARG A 171 -1.63 1.18 3.30
CA ARG A 171 -2.51 1.47 4.44
C ARG A 171 -3.07 2.89 4.43
N LEU A 172 -2.32 3.86 3.87
CA LEU A 172 -2.81 5.24 3.71
C LEU A 172 -4.00 5.29 2.74
N GLY A 173 -3.91 4.60 1.62
CA GLY A 173 -5.01 4.51 0.66
C GLY A 173 -6.24 3.84 1.28
N CYS A 174 -6.08 2.67 1.90
CA CYS A 174 -7.17 1.98 2.58
C CYS A 174 -7.82 2.84 3.67
N CYS A 175 -7.01 3.54 4.48
CA CYS A 175 -7.49 4.44 5.52
C CYS A 175 -8.31 5.60 4.92
N ALA A 176 -7.80 6.27 3.89
CA ALA A 176 -8.48 7.40 3.26
C ALA A 176 -9.85 7.01 2.67
N VAL A 177 -9.92 5.85 2.03
CA VAL A 177 -11.18 5.36 1.45
C VAL A 177 -12.18 4.93 2.52
N LEU A 178 -11.74 4.29 3.60
CA LEU A 178 -12.62 3.96 4.73
C LEU A 178 -13.13 5.21 5.45
N GLU A 179 -12.31 6.26 5.59
CA GLU A 179 -12.78 7.54 6.15
C GLU A 179 -13.78 8.24 5.20
N LEU A 180 -13.57 8.18 3.89
CA LEU A 180 -14.57 8.65 2.92
C LEU A 180 -15.92 7.96 3.11
N LEU A 181 -15.94 6.62 3.25
CA LEU A 181 -17.17 5.85 3.47
C LEU A 181 -17.85 6.21 4.80
N ARG A 182 -17.08 6.56 5.84
CA ARG A 182 -17.60 7.04 7.14
C ARG A 182 -18.26 8.40 7.04
N GLU A 183 -17.76 9.27 6.17
CA GLU A 183 -18.36 10.59 5.93
C GLU A 183 -19.67 10.53 5.17
N ALA A 184 -19.97 9.36 4.54
CA ALA A 184 -21.22 9.05 3.86
C ALA A 184 -21.71 10.16 2.90
N PRO A 185 -20.98 10.47 1.81
CA PRO A 185 -21.43 11.45 0.81
C PRO A 185 -22.80 11.08 0.21
N ASP A 186 -23.55 12.07 -0.26
CA ASP A 186 -24.90 11.85 -0.80
C ASP A 186 -24.95 11.07 -2.11
N LYS A 187 -23.83 10.96 -2.82
CA LYS A 187 -23.72 10.29 -4.12
C LYS A 187 -23.32 8.83 -3.99
N ALA A 188 -23.85 8.01 -4.91
CA ALA A 188 -23.44 6.61 -5.02
C ALA A 188 -22.07 6.49 -5.72
N PHE A 189 -21.22 5.62 -5.21
CA PHE A 189 -19.94 5.25 -5.79
C PHE A 189 -19.51 3.86 -5.32
N ASP A 190 -18.60 3.25 -6.08
CA ASP A 190 -18.01 1.97 -5.68
C ASP A 190 -16.58 2.18 -5.14
N VAL A 191 -16.19 1.28 -4.27
CA VAL A 191 -14.83 1.22 -3.70
C VAL A 191 -14.28 -0.18 -3.91
N VAL A 192 -12.99 -0.29 -4.24
CA VAL A 192 -12.29 -1.57 -4.24
C VAL A 192 -11.02 -1.51 -3.41
N PHE A 193 -10.91 -2.44 -2.47
CA PHE A 193 -9.66 -2.75 -1.79
C PHE A 193 -9.03 -3.94 -2.50
N THR A 194 -7.95 -3.70 -3.24
CA THR A 194 -7.39 -4.68 -4.17
C THR A 194 -6.33 -5.57 -3.54
N THR A 195 -6.23 -6.79 -4.04
CA THR A 195 -5.17 -7.77 -3.72
C THR A 195 -4.05 -7.73 -4.76
N MET A 196 -2.89 -8.30 -4.42
CA MET A 196 -1.81 -8.60 -5.35
C MET A 196 -1.32 -7.40 -6.19
N TYR A 197 -1.28 -6.21 -5.59
CA TYR A 197 -0.69 -5.02 -6.20
C TYR A 197 0.82 -5.20 -6.40
N GLU A 198 1.52 -5.69 -5.40
CA GLU A 198 2.98 -5.86 -5.38
C GLU A 198 3.51 -6.86 -6.41
N VAL A 199 2.65 -7.71 -6.96
CA VAL A 199 3.01 -8.70 -7.98
C VAL A 199 2.38 -8.43 -9.34
N GLY A 200 2.03 -7.16 -9.61
CA GLY A 200 1.56 -6.69 -10.93
C GLY A 200 0.10 -6.26 -10.97
N GLN A 201 -0.45 -5.79 -9.84
CA GLN A 201 -1.78 -5.15 -9.73
C GLN A 201 -2.97 -6.04 -10.15
N ARG A 202 -2.86 -7.35 -9.92
CA ARG A 202 -3.79 -8.37 -10.44
C ARG A 202 -5.23 -8.18 -9.97
N GLY A 203 -5.42 -7.79 -8.71
CA GLY A 203 -6.75 -7.51 -8.18
C GLY A 203 -7.46 -6.37 -8.91
N MET A 204 -6.72 -5.33 -9.29
CA MET A 204 -7.30 -4.17 -9.97
C MET A 204 -7.81 -4.50 -11.38
N GLU A 205 -7.09 -5.33 -12.13
CA GLU A 205 -7.51 -5.76 -13.48
C GLU A 205 -8.90 -6.43 -13.42
N VAL A 206 -9.11 -7.33 -12.45
CA VAL A 206 -10.39 -8.04 -12.29
C VAL A 206 -11.50 -7.09 -11.82
N ALA A 207 -11.23 -6.26 -10.82
CA ALA A 207 -12.21 -5.32 -10.29
C ALA A 207 -12.67 -4.30 -11.35
N ALA A 208 -11.75 -3.73 -12.13
CA ALA A 208 -12.10 -2.80 -13.19
C ALA A 208 -12.92 -3.48 -14.32
N TYR A 209 -12.59 -4.75 -14.63
CA TYR A 209 -13.34 -5.50 -15.63
C TYR A 209 -14.79 -5.75 -15.20
N THR A 210 -15.03 -6.08 -13.93
CA THR A 210 -16.36 -6.37 -13.39
C THR A 210 -17.17 -5.11 -13.11
N GLN A 211 -16.54 -4.10 -12.51
CA GLN A 211 -17.24 -2.88 -12.07
C GLN A 211 -17.52 -1.89 -13.21
N GLN A 212 -16.73 -1.89 -14.29
CA GLN A 212 -16.93 -1.03 -15.47
C GLN A 212 -17.11 0.46 -15.10
N PRO A 213 -16.16 1.09 -14.43
CA PRO A 213 -16.27 2.49 -14.04
C PRO A 213 -16.08 3.43 -15.23
N ASP A 214 -16.68 4.63 -15.15
CA ASP A 214 -16.39 5.74 -16.05
C ASP A 214 -15.13 6.51 -15.61
N LEU A 215 -14.93 6.61 -14.29
CA LEU A 215 -13.79 7.22 -13.64
C LEU A 215 -13.20 6.32 -12.57
N VAL A 216 -11.91 6.04 -12.66
CA VAL A 216 -11.15 5.36 -11.60
C VAL A 216 -10.25 6.35 -10.88
N VAL A 217 -10.35 6.36 -9.58
CA VAL A 217 -9.50 7.16 -8.70
C VAL A 217 -8.71 6.22 -7.79
N SER A 218 -7.43 6.02 -8.09
CA SER A 218 -6.57 5.27 -7.16
C SER A 218 -6.00 6.19 -6.09
N ILE A 219 -5.85 5.66 -4.88
CA ILE A 219 -5.19 6.35 -3.78
C ILE A 219 -4.13 5.48 -3.13
N GLY A 220 -2.97 6.07 -2.91
CA GLY A 220 -1.80 5.42 -2.30
C GLY A 220 -0.84 6.46 -1.73
N ALA A 221 0.44 6.12 -1.63
CA ALA A 221 1.45 7.06 -1.16
C ALA A 221 2.45 7.42 -2.26
N VAL A 222 3.05 8.60 -2.13
CA VAL A 222 4.20 9.03 -2.94
C VAL A 222 5.41 9.29 -2.04
N PRO A 223 6.63 8.88 -2.44
CA PRO A 223 7.83 9.18 -1.67
C PRO A 223 8.03 10.69 -1.51
N ALA A 224 8.03 11.17 -0.26
CA ALA A 224 8.42 12.53 0.05
C ALA A 224 9.95 12.67 -0.11
N THR A 225 10.36 13.75 -0.76
CA THR A 225 11.76 14.06 -1.11
C THR A 225 12.37 15.13 -0.23
N ASP A 226 11.69 15.50 0.86
CA ASP A 226 12.12 16.46 1.88
C ASP A 226 13.12 15.89 2.90
N ILE A 227 13.98 14.98 2.42
CA ILE A 227 15.03 14.32 3.22
C ILE A 227 16.42 14.78 2.80
N PRO A 228 17.41 14.77 3.72
CA PRO A 228 18.79 15.10 3.39
C PRO A 228 19.32 14.21 2.26
N GLY A 229 20.06 14.81 1.32
CA GLY A 229 20.65 14.09 0.18
C GLY A 229 19.71 13.82 -0.99
N SER A 230 18.46 14.26 -0.93
CA SER A 230 17.56 14.21 -2.07
C SER A 230 18.04 15.17 -3.17
N LEU A 231 18.21 14.63 -4.40
CA LEU A 231 18.69 15.40 -5.56
C LEU A 231 17.60 16.26 -6.23
N ASN A 232 16.34 15.99 -5.92
CA ASN A 232 15.20 16.65 -6.57
C ASN A 232 14.97 18.05 -5.98
N LYS A 233 15.41 19.09 -6.71
CA LYS A 233 15.15 20.48 -6.36
C LYS A 233 13.83 21.00 -6.97
N GLU A 234 13.44 20.50 -8.14
CA GLU A 234 12.20 20.84 -8.83
C GLU A 234 11.17 19.71 -8.67
N GLY A 235 9.93 20.07 -8.36
CA GLY A 235 8.86 19.08 -8.12
C GLY A 235 8.91 18.36 -6.77
N ARG A 236 9.65 18.92 -5.80
CA ARG A 236 9.86 18.33 -4.46
C ARG A 236 8.54 18.06 -3.73
N VAL A 237 8.29 16.80 -3.38
CA VAL A 237 7.18 16.39 -2.53
C VAL A 237 7.60 16.49 -1.07
N GLU A 238 6.84 17.20 -0.25
CA GLU A 238 7.12 17.42 1.17
C GLU A 238 5.91 17.06 2.03
N LEU A 239 6.15 16.62 3.25
CA LEU A 239 5.08 16.41 4.22
C LEU A 239 4.37 17.73 4.55
N GLY A 240 3.04 17.72 4.61
CA GLY A 240 2.22 18.89 4.93
C GLY A 240 1.83 19.75 3.72
N GLN A 241 2.11 19.29 2.52
CA GLN A 241 1.72 19.96 1.28
C GLN A 241 0.35 19.51 0.74
N GLY A 242 -0.30 18.58 1.44
CA GLY A 242 -1.59 18.03 1.03
C GLY A 242 -1.48 16.87 0.04
N VAL A 243 -2.57 16.55 -0.65
CA VAL A 243 -2.64 15.43 -1.59
C VAL A 243 -1.97 15.76 -2.91
N CYS A 244 -1.22 14.80 -3.46
CA CYS A 244 -0.59 14.92 -4.78
C CYS A 244 -1.47 14.27 -5.86
N MET A 245 -1.49 14.86 -7.06
CA MET A 245 -2.08 14.31 -8.28
C MET A 245 -0.98 14.10 -9.30
N ALA A 246 -0.80 12.86 -9.79
CA ALA A 246 0.24 12.55 -10.75
C ALA A 246 -0.17 12.87 -12.19
N LEU A 247 0.77 13.43 -12.99
CA LEU A 247 0.61 13.52 -14.45
C LEU A 247 1.05 12.24 -15.16
N THR A 248 2.01 11.53 -14.57
CA THR A 248 2.46 10.24 -15.09
C THR A 248 3.03 9.39 -13.94
N ASP A 249 2.99 8.10 -14.10
CA ASP A 249 3.65 7.11 -13.24
C ASP A 249 4.46 6.11 -14.08
N ALA A 250 4.93 5.03 -13.47
CA ALA A 250 5.73 4.02 -14.16
C ALA A 250 4.97 3.25 -15.24
N GLY A 251 3.65 3.28 -15.26
CA GLY A 251 2.81 2.48 -16.17
C GLY A 251 1.80 3.27 -17.00
N PHE A 252 1.56 4.56 -16.68
CA PHE A 252 0.46 5.31 -17.29
C PHE A 252 0.72 6.82 -17.32
N ALA A 253 0.25 7.47 -18.38
CA ALA A 253 0.19 8.95 -18.50
C ALA A 253 -1.26 9.41 -18.35
N TYR A 254 -1.52 10.14 -17.28
CA TYR A 254 -2.86 10.64 -16.95
C TYR A 254 -3.27 11.79 -17.88
N PRO A 255 -4.52 11.83 -18.37
CA PRO A 255 -4.96 12.94 -19.22
C PRO A 255 -4.81 14.28 -18.49
N ARG A 256 -3.97 15.15 -19.04
CA ARG A 256 -3.58 16.41 -18.41
C ARG A 256 -4.79 17.30 -18.08
N ASN A 257 -5.76 17.38 -18.97
CA ASN A 257 -7.01 18.12 -18.76
C ASN A 257 -7.81 17.60 -17.55
N THR A 258 -7.82 16.30 -17.32
CA THR A 258 -8.47 15.69 -16.13
C THR A 258 -7.76 16.11 -14.86
N VAL A 259 -6.42 15.99 -14.81
CA VAL A 259 -5.63 16.37 -13.64
C VAL A 259 -5.75 17.87 -13.34
N GLU A 260 -5.67 18.73 -14.36
CA GLU A 260 -5.83 20.18 -14.23
C GLU A 260 -7.23 20.57 -13.74
N ALA A 261 -8.29 19.91 -14.26
CA ALA A 261 -9.67 20.16 -13.82
C ALA A 261 -9.85 19.84 -12.33
N TRP A 262 -9.35 18.69 -11.86
CA TRP A 262 -9.43 18.31 -10.45
C TRP A 262 -8.51 19.16 -9.56
N SER A 263 -7.33 19.57 -10.04
CA SER A 263 -6.47 20.52 -9.34
C SER A 263 -7.14 21.88 -9.13
N LYS A 264 -7.84 22.37 -10.15
CA LYS A 264 -8.64 23.60 -10.06
C LYS A 264 -9.79 23.44 -9.07
N ALA A 265 -10.53 22.34 -9.14
CA ALA A 265 -11.64 22.06 -8.22
C ALA A 265 -11.18 21.97 -6.77
N ALA A 266 -10.04 21.34 -6.51
CA ALA A 266 -9.42 21.28 -5.19
C ALA A 266 -9.10 22.69 -4.64
N LYS A 267 -8.48 23.52 -5.47
CA LYS A 267 -8.15 24.91 -5.11
C LYS A 267 -9.41 25.74 -4.78
N GLU A 268 -10.46 25.60 -5.58
CA GLU A 268 -11.75 26.27 -5.34
C GLU A 268 -12.42 25.81 -4.04
N ALA A 269 -12.24 24.54 -3.65
CA ALA A 269 -12.74 23.96 -2.41
C ALA A 269 -11.81 24.21 -1.20
N GLY A 270 -10.69 24.90 -1.37
CA GLY A 270 -9.71 25.16 -0.31
C GLY A 270 -8.90 23.93 0.13
N ILE A 271 -8.90 22.86 -0.66
CA ILE A 271 -8.14 21.63 -0.40
C ILE A 271 -6.69 21.84 -0.81
N LYS A 272 -5.76 21.58 0.12
CA LYS A 272 -4.34 21.61 -0.20
C LYS A 272 -3.99 20.44 -1.11
N SER A 273 -3.56 20.76 -2.32
CA SER A 273 -3.19 19.76 -3.31
C SER A 273 -2.05 20.23 -4.18
N ARG A 274 -1.37 19.29 -4.81
CA ARG A 274 -0.24 19.53 -5.69
C ARG A 274 -0.27 18.60 -6.89
N VAL A 275 0.05 19.13 -8.07
CA VAL A 275 0.32 18.30 -9.24
C VAL A 275 1.80 17.92 -9.25
N VAL A 276 2.10 16.62 -9.38
CA VAL A 276 3.45 16.07 -9.51
C VAL A 276 3.64 15.52 -10.92
N GLN A 277 4.81 15.79 -11.50
CA GLN A 277 5.07 15.38 -12.89
C GLN A 277 5.15 13.85 -13.01
N TYR A 278 5.84 13.21 -12.08
CA TYR A 278 6.09 11.77 -12.10
C TYR A 278 6.00 11.17 -10.70
N ALA A 279 5.23 10.09 -10.57
CA ALA A 279 5.23 9.22 -9.42
C ALA A 279 6.05 7.95 -9.76
N PRO A 280 7.04 7.55 -8.93
CA PRO A 280 7.95 6.46 -9.28
C PRO A 280 7.28 5.09 -9.36
N ASP A 281 6.09 4.97 -8.81
CA ASP A 281 5.35 3.73 -8.72
C ASP A 281 4.11 3.79 -9.60
N ALA A 282 3.78 2.66 -10.23
CA ALA A 282 2.57 2.57 -11.03
C ALA A 282 1.33 2.60 -10.14
N ALA A 283 0.48 3.61 -10.31
CA ALA A 283 -0.79 3.66 -9.61
C ALA A 283 -1.84 2.78 -10.29
N GLN A 284 -2.75 2.22 -9.50
CA GLN A 284 -3.74 1.26 -9.97
C GLN A 284 -4.71 1.83 -11.01
N ALA A 285 -4.99 3.15 -10.97
CA ALA A 285 -5.92 3.78 -11.88
C ALA A 285 -5.53 3.63 -13.36
N GLY A 286 -4.22 3.64 -13.66
CA GLY A 286 -3.72 3.42 -15.02
C GLY A 286 -4.04 2.02 -15.56
N TYR A 287 -3.93 0.99 -14.73
CA TYR A 287 -4.30 -0.38 -15.13
C TYR A 287 -5.81 -0.51 -15.35
N ALA A 288 -6.61 0.08 -14.47
CA ALA A 288 -8.06 0.08 -14.64
C ALA A 288 -8.53 0.83 -15.88
N ALA A 289 -7.85 1.92 -16.22
CA ALA A 289 -8.16 2.71 -17.41
C ALA A 289 -8.02 1.94 -18.72
N LEU A 290 -7.22 0.85 -18.72
CA LEU A 290 -7.01 0.01 -19.90
C LEU A 290 -8.03 -1.13 -20.03
N CYS A 291 -8.94 -1.30 -19.05
CA CYS A 291 -9.94 -2.35 -19.10
C CYS A 291 -11.08 -2.02 -20.07
N ARG A 292 -11.52 -3.03 -20.84
CA ARG A 292 -12.65 -2.95 -21.79
C ARG A 292 -12.52 -1.78 -22.77
N ASN A 293 -13.45 -0.82 -22.70
CA ASN A 293 -13.50 0.36 -23.58
C ASN A 293 -12.67 1.54 -23.06
N GLY A 294 -12.00 1.34 -21.92
CA GLY A 294 -11.25 2.38 -21.24
C GLY A 294 -12.09 3.16 -20.24
N ALA A 295 -11.41 3.76 -19.25
CA ALA A 295 -12.01 4.65 -18.27
C ALA A 295 -11.12 5.89 -18.07
N LEU A 296 -11.69 6.99 -17.59
CA LEU A 296 -10.89 8.10 -17.09
C LEU A 296 -10.13 7.64 -15.84
N ALA A 297 -8.92 8.15 -15.67
CA ALA A 297 -8.07 7.78 -14.54
C ALA A 297 -7.52 9.00 -13.82
N LEU A 298 -7.48 8.93 -12.50
CA LEU A 298 -6.83 9.90 -11.63
C LEU A 298 -6.05 9.17 -10.53
N SER A 299 -4.81 9.58 -10.30
CA SER A 299 -4.00 9.06 -9.19
C SER A 299 -3.85 10.11 -8.10
N LEU A 300 -4.38 9.82 -6.92
CA LEU A 300 -4.21 10.59 -5.70
C LEU A 300 -3.15 9.94 -4.84
N LEU A 301 -2.22 10.74 -4.32
CA LEU A 301 -1.07 10.24 -3.61
C LEU A 301 -0.83 11.06 -2.34
N ILE A 302 -0.64 10.38 -1.23
CA ILE A 302 -0.35 11.00 0.07
C ILE A 302 1.16 11.04 0.27
N PRO A 303 1.76 12.23 0.54
CA PRO A 303 3.18 12.33 0.81
C PRO A 303 3.61 11.44 2.00
N CYS A 304 4.60 10.59 1.79
CA CYS A 304 5.14 9.72 2.83
C CYS A 304 6.65 9.55 2.64
N ARG A 305 7.44 9.76 3.68
CA ARG A 305 8.86 9.41 3.64
C ARG A 305 9.01 7.91 3.72
N THR A 306 9.73 7.31 2.76
CA THR A 306 10.00 5.86 2.70
C THR A 306 8.73 4.98 2.80
N PRO A 307 7.69 5.18 1.95
CA PRO A 307 6.38 4.52 2.11
C PRO A 307 6.44 3.00 2.06
N ALA A 308 7.25 2.44 1.17
CA ALA A 308 7.41 1.00 0.98
C ALA A 308 8.49 0.35 1.87
N ALA A 309 9.12 1.14 2.75
CA ALA A 309 10.10 0.61 3.71
C ALA A 309 9.38 0.05 4.96
N PRO A 310 10.11 -0.70 5.79
CA PRO A 310 9.58 -1.18 7.08
C PRO A 310 9.03 -0.08 8.00
N ALA A 311 9.35 1.18 7.74
CA ALA A 311 8.90 2.32 8.52
C ALA A 311 8.72 3.55 7.63
N GLY A 312 7.49 3.83 7.24
CA GLY A 312 7.09 5.07 6.56
C GLY A 312 6.71 6.15 7.56
N ILE A 313 6.93 7.43 7.22
CA ILE A 313 6.52 8.58 8.02
C ILE A 313 5.62 9.48 7.17
N MET A 314 4.45 9.80 7.68
CA MET A 314 3.47 10.70 7.05
C MET A 314 3.00 11.78 8.00
N LYS A 315 2.40 12.85 7.48
CA LYS A 315 1.76 13.90 8.26
C LYS A 315 0.23 13.73 8.23
N LYS A 316 -0.40 13.79 9.39
CA LYS A 316 -1.86 13.56 9.54
C LYS A 316 -2.70 14.52 8.68
N SER A 317 -2.25 15.78 8.51
CA SER A 317 -2.94 16.76 7.67
C SER A 317 -3.05 16.32 6.21
N ASP A 318 -2.03 15.63 5.65
CA ASP A 318 -2.05 15.22 4.24
C ASP A 318 -3.07 14.11 3.99
N LEU A 319 -3.29 13.22 4.97
CA LEU A 319 -4.36 12.23 4.93
C LEU A 319 -5.75 12.92 4.94
N ASN A 320 -5.93 13.93 5.78
CA ASN A 320 -7.19 14.67 5.84
C ASN A 320 -7.49 15.39 4.51
N GLU A 321 -6.49 15.99 3.89
CA GLU A 321 -6.64 16.63 2.56
C GLU A 321 -6.98 15.59 1.48
N ALA A 322 -6.41 14.38 1.58
CA ALA A 322 -6.75 13.30 0.67
C ALA A 322 -8.20 12.84 0.83
N VAL A 323 -8.69 12.68 2.05
CA VAL A 323 -10.11 12.36 2.32
C VAL A 323 -11.03 13.45 1.78
N ALA A 324 -10.71 14.73 2.04
CA ALA A 324 -11.46 15.86 1.50
C ALA A 324 -11.51 15.87 -0.04
N MET A 325 -10.39 15.50 -0.68
CA MET A 325 -10.34 15.39 -2.14
C MET A 325 -11.19 14.23 -2.68
N LEU A 326 -11.15 13.06 -2.03
CA LEU A 326 -11.99 11.92 -2.39
C LEU A 326 -13.48 12.29 -2.29
N LYS A 327 -13.86 12.98 -1.21
CA LYS A 327 -15.24 13.47 -1.00
C LYS A 327 -15.66 14.46 -2.08
N LEU A 328 -14.81 15.43 -2.41
CA LEU A 328 -15.06 16.38 -3.48
C LEU A 328 -15.33 15.69 -4.82
N ILE A 329 -14.55 14.63 -5.13
CA ILE A 329 -14.74 13.84 -6.36
C ILE A 329 -16.07 13.09 -6.30
N ALA A 330 -16.37 12.42 -5.19
CA ALA A 330 -17.62 11.68 -5.01
C ALA A 330 -18.84 12.60 -5.18
N GLU A 331 -18.81 13.81 -4.65
CA GLU A 331 -19.93 14.76 -4.73
C GLU A 331 -20.11 15.40 -6.11
N LYS A 332 -19.03 15.57 -6.90
CA LYS A 332 -19.08 16.23 -8.21
C LYS A 332 -19.38 15.28 -9.37
N CYS A 333 -19.13 13.99 -9.23
CA CYS A 333 -19.43 12.98 -10.23
C CYS A 333 -20.84 12.42 -10.06
#